data_415123396fc3ad9f734822a6d8aa08e1
#
_entry.id   415123396fc3ad9f734822a6d8aa08e1
#
_cell.length_a   1.000
_cell.length_b   1.000
_cell.length_c   1.000
_cell.angle_alpha   90.00
_cell.angle_beta   90.00
_cell.angle_gamma   90.00
#
_symmetry.space_group_name_H-M   'P 1'
#
loop_
_entity.id
_entity.type
_entity.pdbx_description
1 polymer ?
#
loop_
_entity_poly.entity_id
_entity_poly.type
_entity_poly.pdbx_seq_one_letter_code
_entity_poly.pdbx_strand_id
1 'polypeptide(L)'
;MKTKETILAKLNTSPDRLTELVEQDGFYFVRKEITREQYPVIKQFYEYQQQSPSPAIVTIYSVYEKEGHFYINEEWIRGESVEEHLYLQGPFSKDEVIRYAMDLCQGLQWFHKHNMIHRDVTPANVIVSEGKKAYLVDPGILREVKKNQTNDTQ
;
A
#
# COMPACT_ATOMS: atom_id res chain seq x y z
N MET A 1 0.09 22.02 -22.02
CA MET A 1 1.43 21.37 -21.96
C MET A 1 1.27 19.94 -21.52
N LYS A 2 1.82 18.99 -22.25
CA LYS A 2 1.91 17.61 -21.75
C LYS A 2 2.94 17.59 -20.63
N THR A 3 2.51 17.31 -19.42
CA THR A 3 3.39 17.05 -18.28
C THR A 3 4.29 15.87 -18.60
N LYS A 4 5.59 16.04 -18.46
CA LYS A 4 6.56 15.00 -18.78
C LYS A 4 6.72 14.08 -17.59
N GLU A 5 6.28 12.83 -17.75
CA GLU A 5 6.58 11.76 -16.80
C GLU A 5 7.97 11.17 -17.08
N THR A 6 8.70 10.85 -16.03
CA THR A 6 9.97 10.16 -16.08
C THR A 6 9.93 8.92 -15.19
N ILE A 7 10.15 7.76 -15.76
CA ILE A 7 10.28 6.51 -14.99
C ILE A 7 11.69 6.44 -14.45
N LEU A 8 11.84 6.46 -13.13
CA LEU A 8 13.14 6.45 -12.45
C LEU A 8 13.64 5.03 -12.16
N ALA A 9 12.75 4.11 -11.82
CA ALA A 9 13.09 2.74 -11.50
C ALA A 9 11.91 1.81 -11.68
N LYS A 10 12.20 0.55 -12.02
CA LYS A 10 11.24 -0.56 -11.91
C LYS A 10 11.48 -1.24 -10.57
N LEU A 11 10.42 -1.34 -9.74
CA LEU A 11 10.51 -1.80 -8.36
C LEU A 11 10.02 -3.24 -8.15
N ASN A 12 9.44 -3.85 -9.19
CA ASN A 12 8.87 -5.17 -9.07
C ASN A 12 9.90 -6.29 -9.18
N THR A 13 9.72 -7.28 -8.33
CA THR A 13 10.41 -8.56 -8.39
C THR A 13 9.63 -9.60 -9.21
N SER A 14 8.37 -9.31 -9.54
CA SER A 14 7.51 -10.19 -10.33
C SER A 14 7.47 -9.72 -11.79
N PRO A 15 7.78 -10.60 -12.76
CA PRO A 15 7.76 -10.23 -14.18
C PRO A 15 6.35 -9.91 -14.73
N ASP A 16 5.31 -10.32 -14.02
CA ASP A 16 3.95 -10.31 -14.54
C ASP A 16 3.15 -9.02 -14.23
N ARG A 17 3.68 -8.15 -13.37
CA ARG A 17 3.01 -6.91 -12.97
C ARG A 17 3.96 -5.74 -12.87
N LEU A 18 3.56 -4.63 -13.46
CA LEU A 18 4.34 -3.40 -13.42
C LEU A 18 4.29 -2.76 -12.03
N THR A 19 5.47 -2.45 -11.49
CA THR A 19 5.65 -1.53 -10.35
C THR A 19 6.81 -0.62 -10.65
N GLU A 20 6.57 0.67 -10.73
CA GLU A 20 7.61 1.64 -11.12
C GLU A 20 7.54 2.92 -10.29
N LEU A 21 8.71 3.48 -10.02
CA LEU A 21 8.84 4.81 -9.43
C LEU A 21 8.82 5.84 -10.55
N VAL A 22 7.91 6.78 -10.46
CA VAL A 22 7.67 7.82 -11.45
C VAL A 22 7.89 9.20 -10.84
N GLU A 23 8.51 10.07 -11.59
CA GLU A 23 8.61 11.51 -11.32
C GLU A 23 7.81 12.28 -12.36
N GLN A 24 7.00 13.20 -11.89
CA GLN A 24 6.24 14.12 -12.73
C GLN A 24 6.24 15.52 -12.10
N ASP A 25 6.88 16.47 -12.78
CA ASP A 25 6.96 17.88 -12.33
C ASP A 25 7.47 18.05 -10.88
N GLY A 26 8.46 17.23 -10.48
CA GLY A 26 9.03 17.23 -9.13
C GLY A 26 8.23 16.44 -8.10
N PHE A 27 7.13 15.85 -8.50
CA PHE A 27 6.31 14.98 -7.66
C PHE A 27 6.62 13.50 -7.92
N TYR A 28 6.88 12.74 -6.86
CA TYR A 28 7.23 11.32 -6.94
C TYR A 28 6.07 10.46 -6.50
N PHE A 29 5.81 9.39 -7.23
CA PHE A 29 4.80 8.39 -6.86
C PHE A 29 5.18 7.01 -7.40
N VAL A 30 4.56 5.98 -6.84
CA VAL A 30 4.71 4.61 -7.31
C VAL A 30 3.48 4.25 -8.14
N ARG A 31 3.71 3.78 -9.36
CA ARG A 31 2.66 3.24 -10.25
C ARG A 31 2.68 1.73 -10.19
N LYS A 32 1.53 1.13 -9.94
CA LYS A 32 1.34 -0.32 -9.94
C LYS A 32 0.23 -0.72 -10.88
N GLU A 33 0.44 -1.81 -11.62
CA GLU A 33 -0.65 -2.50 -12.30
C GLU A 33 -1.36 -3.43 -11.31
N ILE A 34 -2.68 -3.40 -11.33
CA ILE A 34 -3.54 -4.25 -10.50
C ILE A 34 -4.41 -5.13 -11.40
N THR A 35 -4.96 -6.19 -10.84
CA THR A 35 -5.88 -7.07 -11.59
C THR A 35 -7.26 -6.44 -11.73
N ARG A 36 -8.02 -6.95 -12.70
CA ARG A 36 -9.42 -6.57 -12.88
C ARG A 36 -10.26 -6.86 -11.62
N GLU A 37 -9.97 -7.98 -10.96
CA GLU A 37 -10.66 -8.40 -9.73
C GLU A 37 -10.35 -7.49 -8.54
N GLN A 38 -9.13 -6.97 -8.47
CA GLN A 38 -8.71 -6.05 -7.41
C GLN A 38 -9.28 -4.64 -7.59
N TYR A 39 -9.55 -4.25 -8.82
CA TYR A 39 -9.94 -2.88 -9.15
C TYR A 39 -11.14 -2.35 -8.35
N PRO A 40 -12.28 -3.07 -8.24
CA PRO A 40 -13.44 -2.55 -7.50
C PRO A 40 -13.15 -2.28 -6.02
N VAL A 41 -12.42 -3.18 -5.37
CA VAL A 41 -12.09 -3.08 -3.93
C VAL A 41 -11.09 -1.95 -3.69
N ILE A 42 -10.07 -1.85 -4.52
CA ILE A 42 -9.07 -0.77 -4.42
C ILE A 42 -9.70 0.59 -4.71
N LYS A 43 -10.62 0.66 -5.67
CA LYS A 43 -11.37 1.89 -5.95
C LYS A 43 -12.21 2.32 -4.76
N GLN A 44 -12.87 1.38 -4.09
CA GLN A 44 -13.63 1.65 -2.86
C GLN A 44 -12.71 2.13 -1.73
N PHE A 45 -11.54 1.51 -1.56
CA PHE A 45 -10.53 1.94 -0.60
C PHE A 45 -10.05 3.36 -0.88
N TYR A 46 -9.75 3.67 -2.13
CA TYR A 46 -9.40 5.02 -2.58
C TYR A 46 -10.49 6.05 -2.22
N GLU A 47 -11.74 5.75 -2.47
CA GLU A 47 -12.87 6.62 -2.13
C GLU A 47 -12.99 6.85 -0.61
N TYR A 48 -12.78 5.83 0.20
CA TYR A 48 -12.74 5.96 1.66
C TYR A 48 -11.58 6.84 2.13
N GLN A 49 -10.40 6.71 1.53
CA GLN A 49 -9.27 7.60 1.86
C GLN A 49 -9.55 9.06 1.51
N GLN A 50 -10.31 9.34 0.45
CA GLN A 50 -10.72 10.70 0.11
C GLN A 50 -11.64 11.32 1.17
N GLN A 51 -12.45 10.52 1.81
CA GLN A 51 -13.39 10.96 2.86
C GLN A 51 -12.72 11.05 4.23
N SER A 52 -11.80 10.15 4.52
CA SER A 52 -11.15 10.03 5.84
C SER A 52 -9.70 9.60 5.65
N PRO A 53 -8.72 10.47 5.88
CA PRO A 53 -7.31 10.12 5.79
C PRO A 53 -6.96 8.91 6.65
N SER A 54 -6.24 7.96 6.09
CA SER A 54 -5.85 6.73 6.77
C SER A 54 -4.47 6.88 7.43
N PRO A 55 -4.35 6.61 8.74
CA PRO A 55 -3.04 6.58 9.39
C PRO A 55 -2.27 5.31 9.04
N ALA A 56 -0.96 5.40 8.92
CA ALA A 56 -0.06 4.25 8.73
C ALA A 56 -0.43 3.31 7.57
N ILE A 57 -1.05 3.84 6.54
CA ILE A 57 -1.40 3.15 5.30
C ILE A 57 -0.93 4.00 4.14
N VAL A 58 -0.36 3.37 3.11
CA VAL A 58 0.01 4.05 1.87
C VAL A 58 -1.20 4.79 1.28
N THR A 59 -1.02 6.05 0.91
CA THR A 59 -2.07 6.86 0.28
C THR A 59 -2.15 6.54 -1.21
N ILE A 60 -3.34 6.25 -1.70
CA ILE A 60 -3.59 6.10 -3.13
C ILE A 60 -3.99 7.45 -3.70
N TYR A 61 -3.28 7.92 -4.72
CA TYR A 61 -3.53 9.19 -5.38
C TYR A 61 -4.55 9.08 -6.50
N SER A 62 -4.53 7.96 -7.22
CA SER A 62 -5.49 7.70 -8.31
C SER A 62 -5.63 6.22 -8.61
N VAL A 63 -6.80 5.84 -9.10
CA VAL A 63 -7.13 4.51 -9.59
C VAL A 63 -7.76 4.68 -10.95
N TYR A 64 -7.24 4.02 -11.99
CA TYR A 64 -7.70 4.24 -13.36
C TYR A 64 -7.51 3.01 -14.25
N GLU A 65 -8.24 3.00 -15.36
CA GLU A 65 -8.10 2.06 -16.45
C GLU A 65 -7.48 2.74 -17.66
N LYS A 66 -6.56 2.06 -18.30
CA LYS A 66 -5.95 2.51 -19.55
C LYS A 66 -5.70 1.31 -20.45
N GLU A 67 -6.24 1.34 -21.66
CA GLU A 67 -6.04 0.30 -22.67
C GLU A 67 -6.32 -1.13 -22.18
N GLY A 68 -7.37 -1.29 -21.36
CA GLY A 68 -7.79 -2.57 -20.80
C GLY A 68 -6.98 -3.04 -19.58
N HIS A 69 -6.02 -2.25 -19.13
CA HIS A 69 -5.22 -2.49 -17.93
C HIS A 69 -5.62 -1.55 -16.80
N PHE A 70 -5.49 -2.01 -15.56
CA PHE A 70 -5.87 -1.27 -14.36
C PHE A 70 -4.62 -0.85 -13.58
N TYR A 71 -4.58 0.41 -13.16
CA TYR A 71 -3.43 1.00 -12.50
C TYR A 71 -3.83 1.76 -11.24
N ILE A 72 -2.89 1.82 -10.30
CA ILE A 72 -2.91 2.78 -9.20
C ILE A 72 -1.65 3.62 -9.22
N ASN A 73 -1.79 4.88 -8.83
CA ASN A 73 -0.66 5.71 -8.43
C ASN A 73 -0.76 5.92 -6.93
N GLU A 74 0.28 5.57 -6.20
CA GLU A 74 0.30 5.63 -4.75
C GLU A 74 1.52 6.39 -4.22
N GLU A 75 1.44 6.80 -2.97
CA GLU A 75 2.51 7.46 -2.25
C GLU A 75 3.80 6.64 -2.31
N TRP A 76 4.90 7.32 -2.61
CA TRP A 76 6.22 6.72 -2.47
C TRP A 76 6.74 6.96 -1.05
N ILE A 77 6.78 5.90 -0.27
CA ILE A 77 7.32 5.93 1.08
C ILE A 77 8.81 5.65 1.00
N ARG A 78 9.63 6.65 1.37
CA ARG A 78 11.08 6.51 1.44
C ARG A 78 11.45 5.71 2.67
N GLY A 79 11.91 4.49 2.45
CA GLY A 79 12.25 3.56 3.49
C GLY A 79 12.54 2.18 2.93
N GLU A 80 12.54 1.20 3.79
CA GLU A 80 12.76 -0.20 3.46
C GLU A 80 11.63 -1.07 4.00
N SER A 81 11.36 -2.21 3.37
CA SER A 81 10.43 -3.17 3.95
C SER A 81 11.00 -3.74 5.26
N VAL A 82 10.11 -4.18 6.14
CA VAL A 82 10.53 -4.91 7.36
C VAL A 82 11.35 -6.15 6.98
N GLU A 83 10.97 -6.84 5.89
CA GLU A 83 11.72 -7.99 5.39
C GLU A 83 13.15 -7.63 5.00
N GLU A 84 13.35 -6.58 4.22
CA GLU A 84 14.69 -6.09 3.85
C GLU A 84 15.50 -5.68 5.06
N HIS A 85 14.90 -4.95 6.00
CA HIS A 85 15.56 -4.53 7.23
C HIS A 85 16.07 -5.73 8.04
N LEU A 86 15.21 -6.72 8.26
CA LEU A 86 15.58 -7.92 9.01
C LEU A 86 16.70 -8.70 8.32
N TYR A 87 16.70 -8.75 7.01
CA TYR A 87 17.74 -9.43 6.23
C TYR A 87 19.09 -8.69 6.28
N LEU A 88 19.08 -7.37 6.12
CA LEU A 88 20.30 -6.56 5.98
C LEU A 88 20.87 -6.08 7.32
N GLN A 89 20.02 -5.79 8.30
CA GLN A 89 20.38 -5.11 9.55
C GLN A 89 20.05 -5.94 10.80
N GLY A 90 19.24 -7.00 10.66
CA GLY A 90 18.79 -7.81 11.79
C GLY A 90 17.58 -7.23 12.52
N PRO A 91 17.32 -7.69 13.76
CA PRO A 91 16.11 -7.32 14.49
C PRO A 91 16.08 -5.83 14.88
N PHE A 92 14.87 -5.30 14.99
CA PHE A 92 14.62 -3.97 15.54
C PHE A 92 14.82 -3.93 17.05
N SER A 93 15.10 -2.75 17.59
CA SER A 93 15.07 -2.53 19.03
C SER A 93 13.66 -2.72 19.58
N LYS A 94 13.55 -2.98 20.89
CA LYS A 94 12.25 -3.11 21.57
C LYS A 94 11.37 -1.87 21.37
N ASP A 95 11.93 -0.67 21.48
CA ASP A 95 11.18 0.57 21.32
C ASP A 95 10.70 0.77 19.88
N GLU A 96 11.49 0.40 18.89
CA GLU A 96 11.09 0.41 17.47
C GLU A 96 9.96 -0.58 17.22
N VAL A 97 10.04 -1.81 17.73
CA VAL A 97 8.99 -2.82 17.58
C VAL A 97 7.67 -2.30 18.15
N ILE A 98 7.68 -1.72 19.34
CA ILE A 98 6.47 -1.16 19.98
C ILE A 98 5.89 -0.04 19.13
N ARG A 99 6.72 0.89 18.66
CA ARG A 99 6.29 2.00 17.82
C ARG A 99 5.64 1.52 16.52
N TYR A 100 6.32 0.62 15.81
CA TYR A 100 5.81 0.10 14.54
C TYR A 100 4.54 -0.75 14.71
N ALA A 101 4.46 -1.53 15.76
CA ALA A 101 3.24 -2.27 16.10
C ALA A 101 2.06 -1.33 16.37
N MET A 102 2.27 -0.21 17.06
CA MET A 102 1.23 0.80 17.29
C MET A 102 0.78 1.45 15.98
N ASP A 103 1.71 1.81 15.10
CA ASP A 103 1.39 2.34 13.77
C ASP A 103 0.52 1.37 12.97
N LEU A 104 0.92 0.10 12.93
CA LEU A 104 0.16 -0.94 12.21
C LEU A 104 -1.23 -1.17 12.80
N CYS A 105 -1.37 -1.14 14.11
CA CYS A 105 -2.67 -1.24 14.77
C CYS A 105 -3.60 -0.09 14.37
N GLN A 106 -3.09 1.13 14.27
CA GLN A 106 -3.86 2.28 13.80
C GLN A 106 -4.32 2.10 12.35
N GLY A 107 -3.44 1.63 11.47
CA GLY A 107 -3.77 1.33 10.08
C GLY A 107 -4.83 0.25 9.96
N LEU A 108 -4.67 -0.85 10.68
CA LEU A 108 -5.65 -1.95 10.69
C LEU A 108 -6.99 -1.51 11.26
N GLN A 109 -7.00 -0.67 12.30
CA GLN A 109 -8.23 -0.11 12.85
C GLN A 109 -8.97 0.73 11.82
N TRP A 110 -8.27 1.51 11.01
CA TRP A 110 -8.89 2.29 9.94
C TRP A 110 -9.57 1.37 8.91
N PHE A 111 -8.91 0.28 8.47
CA PHE A 111 -9.52 -0.72 7.58
C PHE A 111 -10.79 -1.32 8.20
N HIS A 112 -10.70 -1.75 9.44
CA HIS A 112 -11.82 -2.41 10.13
C HIS A 112 -13.02 -1.47 10.32
N LYS A 113 -12.80 -0.19 10.59
CA LYS A 113 -13.86 0.83 10.64
C LYS A 113 -14.59 1.02 9.31
N HIS A 114 -13.92 0.75 8.19
CA HIS A 114 -14.49 0.81 6.85
C HIS A 114 -14.96 -0.56 6.34
N ASN A 115 -15.11 -1.55 7.22
CA ASN A 115 -15.49 -2.92 6.89
C ASN A 115 -14.56 -3.58 5.86
N MET A 116 -13.28 -3.29 5.94
CA MET A 116 -12.23 -3.86 5.10
C MET A 116 -11.24 -4.67 5.93
N ILE A 117 -10.68 -5.70 5.32
CA ILE A 117 -9.62 -6.55 5.90
C ILE A 117 -8.44 -6.53 4.93
N HIS A 118 -7.24 -6.26 5.43
CA HIS A 118 -6.02 -6.22 4.61
C HIS A 118 -5.64 -7.61 4.04
N ARG A 119 -5.69 -8.65 4.86
CA ARG A 119 -5.45 -10.08 4.54
C ARG A 119 -4.00 -10.47 4.27
N ASP A 120 -3.05 -9.54 4.20
CA ASP A 120 -1.64 -9.85 3.92
C ASP A 120 -0.66 -8.96 4.71
N VAL A 121 -0.85 -8.93 6.01
CA VAL A 121 0.09 -8.23 6.91
C VAL A 121 1.33 -9.09 7.09
N THR A 122 2.30 -8.89 6.24
CA THR A 122 3.58 -9.62 6.21
C THR A 122 4.75 -8.64 6.28
N PRO A 123 5.95 -9.09 6.66
CA PRO A 123 7.14 -8.22 6.67
C PRO A 123 7.45 -7.56 5.32
N ALA A 124 7.09 -8.20 4.20
CA ALA A 124 7.26 -7.66 2.87
C ALA A 124 6.29 -6.49 2.56
N ASN A 125 5.14 -6.46 3.23
CA ASN A 125 4.07 -5.48 3.01
C ASN A 125 4.02 -4.38 4.09
N VAL A 126 5.07 -4.23 4.84
CA VAL A 126 5.26 -3.15 5.81
C VAL A 126 6.54 -2.40 5.45
N ILE A 127 6.41 -1.10 5.18
CA ILE A 127 7.54 -0.21 4.96
C ILE A 127 7.81 0.60 6.22
N VAL A 128 9.05 0.60 6.66
CA VAL A 128 9.54 1.49 7.72
C VAL A 128 10.21 2.67 7.04
N SER A 129 9.64 3.86 7.24
CA SER A 129 10.15 5.09 6.63
C SER A 129 11.43 5.59 7.31
N GLU A 130 12.15 6.47 6.62
CA GLU A 130 13.29 7.20 7.18
C GLU A 130 12.90 7.98 8.44
N GLY A 131 11.65 8.44 8.52
CA GLY A 131 11.07 9.13 9.68
C GLY A 131 10.65 8.21 10.83
N LYS A 132 11.03 6.93 10.82
CA LYS A 132 10.71 5.94 11.86
C LYS A 132 9.20 5.72 12.07
N LYS A 133 8.45 5.61 10.97
CA LYS A 133 7.04 5.21 10.93
C LYS A 133 6.86 3.96 10.11
N ALA A 134 5.96 3.07 10.54
CA ALA A 134 5.57 1.90 9.77
C ALA A 134 4.29 2.19 8.95
N TYR A 135 4.27 1.69 7.72
CA TYR A 135 3.15 1.84 6.79
C TYR A 135 2.77 0.48 6.21
N LEU A 136 1.47 0.20 6.21
CA LEU A 136 0.92 -0.90 5.43
C LEU A 136 0.89 -0.49 3.96
N VAL A 137 1.47 -1.34 3.13
CA VAL A 137 1.46 -1.19 1.67
C VAL A 137 0.75 -2.38 1.04
N ASP A 138 0.57 -2.32 -0.27
CA ASP A 138 0.00 -3.40 -1.07
C ASP A 138 -1.44 -3.78 -0.71
N PRO A 139 -2.39 -2.82 -0.81
CA PRO A 139 -3.80 -3.11 -0.53
C PRO A 139 -4.47 -4.03 -1.57
N GLY A 140 -3.68 -4.63 -2.47
CA GLY A 140 -4.17 -5.42 -3.61
C GLY A 140 -5.00 -6.64 -3.26
N ILE A 141 -4.98 -7.09 -2.00
CA ILE A 141 -5.77 -8.23 -1.53
C ILE A 141 -6.84 -7.84 -0.51
N LEU A 142 -7.11 -6.53 -0.39
CA LEU A 142 -8.22 -6.05 0.42
C LEU A 142 -9.52 -6.76 0.09
N ARG A 143 -10.31 -6.99 1.12
CA ARG A 143 -11.65 -7.55 1.01
C ARG A 143 -12.65 -6.71 1.81
N GLU A 144 -13.79 -6.45 1.20
CA GLU A 144 -14.93 -5.87 1.91
C GLU A 144 -15.67 -6.96 2.70
N VAL A 145 -15.93 -6.71 3.98
CA VAL A 145 -16.75 -7.60 4.80
C VAL A 145 -18.22 -7.32 4.54
N LYS A 146 -18.91 -8.27 3.93
CA LYS A 146 -20.36 -8.21 3.78
C LYS A 146 -21.01 -8.52 5.14
N LYS A 147 -22.01 -7.74 5.53
CA LYS A 147 -22.71 -7.84 6.83
C LYS A 147 -23.30 -9.23 7.18
N ASN A 148 -23.31 -10.17 6.25
CA ASN A 148 -23.95 -11.49 6.40
C ASN A 148 -23.01 -12.70 6.22
N GLN A 149 -21.69 -12.50 6.22
CA GLN A 149 -20.74 -13.61 6.17
C GLN A 149 -20.08 -13.81 7.53
N THR A 150 -20.69 -14.68 8.33
CA THR A 150 -20.20 -15.08 9.66
C THR A 150 -19.10 -16.15 9.62
N ASN A 151 -18.60 -16.58 8.47
CA ASN A 151 -17.62 -17.64 8.35
C ASN A 151 -16.54 -17.30 7.31
N ASP A 152 -15.57 -16.47 7.68
CA ASP A 152 -14.25 -16.46 7.07
C ASP A 152 -13.19 -16.79 8.14
N THR A 153 -13.28 -17.99 8.66
CA THR A 153 -12.16 -18.69 9.30
C THR A 153 -11.53 -19.57 8.23
N GLN A 154 -10.56 -19.02 7.51
CA GLN A 154 -9.40 -19.74 6.93
C GLN A 154 -8.41 -18.75 6.39
#